data_355becd868349eabe3d7a8b25c6e5f38
#
_entry.id   355becd868349eabe3d7a8b25c6e5f38
#
_cell.length_a   1.000
_cell.length_b   1.000
_cell.length_c   1.000
_cell.angle_alpha   90.00
_cell.angle_beta   90.00
_cell.angle_gamma   90.00
#
_symmetry.space_group_name_H-M   'P 1'
#
loop_
_entity.id
_entity.type
_entity.pdbx_description
1 polymer ?
#
loop_
_entity_poly.entity_id
_entity_poly.type
_entity_poly.pdbx_seq_one_letter_code
_entity_poly.pdbx_strand_id
1 'polypeptide(L)'
;MRSDKIKKGVEQAPARSLLHATGQIKSPGDMDKPFIAICNSYIDIVPGHVHLRELADVAKEAIREAGGIPFEFNTIGVDDGIAMGHIGMRYSLPSREVIADAAETVINAHWFDGVFYIPNCDKITPGMLLASVRTNVPAIFCSGGPMKAGLSAHGKALTLSSVFEAVGAFKDGSMSQEDFLDMEANACPTCGSCAGMFTANSMNCLMEILGMAVPGNGTTLAVSDARRDLIRESAFHLMDLVKKDIRPRDIITKDAIDDAFALDMAMGGSTNTVLHTLALANEAGIEDYDLERINDIAKRVPYLSKIAPSSSYSMHDVHEAGGVSAIVKELVDLGGAIHPDRITVTGKTIRENVADAKINNTDVIHPKENPYSPVGGLSMLFGNIAPKGAAIKVGGVDPSVQVFKGEAICFSSHDEAVEAIDNHTVREGHVVVIRYEGPKGGPGMPEMLAPTSSIVGRGLGKDVALITDGRFSGATRGIAVGHISPEAAAGGPIALVHDGDVITIDLPNRTLNVDVSDEILEERRKELPKFKAKVKTGYLARYTALVTSAHTGGILQIPEDLID
;
A
#
# COMPACT_ATOMS: atom_id res chain seq x y z
N MET A 1 -18.01 25.25 -14.64
CA MET A 1 -16.80 24.85 -13.89
C MET A 1 -17.07 24.98 -12.39
N ARG A 2 -16.52 24.09 -11.56
CA ARG A 2 -16.62 24.22 -10.08
C ARG A 2 -16.02 25.55 -9.60
N SER A 3 -14.88 25.91 -10.15
CA SER A 3 -14.14 27.14 -9.83
C SER A 3 -14.90 28.45 -10.14
N ASP A 4 -16.00 28.39 -10.87
CA ASP A 4 -16.85 29.58 -11.09
C ASP A 4 -17.38 30.15 -9.76
N LYS A 5 -17.49 29.32 -8.72
CA LYS A 5 -17.87 29.73 -7.35
C LYS A 5 -16.93 30.78 -6.74
N ILE A 6 -15.67 30.81 -7.13
CA ILE A 6 -14.65 31.73 -6.60
C ILE A 6 -14.19 32.78 -7.61
N LYS A 7 -14.58 32.69 -8.88
CA LYS A 7 -14.06 33.57 -9.93
C LYS A 7 -15.13 34.29 -10.76
N LYS A 8 -16.41 33.90 -10.71
CA LYS A 8 -17.49 34.55 -11.47
C LYS A 8 -18.41 35.35 -10.54
N GLY A 9 -19.04 36.39 -11.12
CA GLY A 9 -19.94 37.31 -10.40
C GLY A 9 -19.22 38.48 -9.71
N VAL A 10 -19.96 39.56 -9.44
CA VAL A 10 -19.42 40.78 -8.81
C VAL A 10 -18.98 40.49 -7.38
N GLU A 11 -19.73 39.65 -6.67
CA GLU A 11 -19.48 39.26 -5.28
C GLU A 11 -18.14 38.57 -5.08
N GLN A 12 -17.57 37.98 -6.16
CA GLN A 12 -16.29 37.29 -6.13
C GLN A 12 -15.09 38.22 -6.44
N ALA A 13 -15.30 39.54 -6.54
CA ALA A 13 -14.21 40.48 -6.76
C ALA A 13 -13.11 40.41 -5.67
N PRO A 14 -13.40 40.24 -4.37
CA PRO A 14 -12.38 40.06 -3.35
C PRO A 14 -11.55 38.77 -3.58
N ALA A 15 -12.19 37.65 -3.92
CA ALA A 15 -11.50 36.40 -4.23
C ALA A 15 -10.59 36.55 -5.45
N ARG A 16 -11.07 37.15 -6.53
CA ARG A 16 -10.25 37.43 -7.72
C ARG A 16 -9.04 38.33 -7.42
N SER A 17 -9.21 39.32 -6.53
CA SER A 17 -8.12 40.17 -6.10
C SER A 17 -6.99 39.35 -5.43
N LEU A 18 -7.35 38.40 -4.56
CA LEU A 18 -6.39 37.48 -3.94
C LEU A 18 -5.76 36.53 -4.97
N LEU A 19 -6.55 36.02 -5.93
CA LEU A 19 -6.05 35.16 -7.00
C LEU A 19 -5.01 35.89 -7.87
N HIS A 20 -5.20 37.17 -8.18
CA HIS A 20 -4.20 37.99 -8.88
C HIS A 20 -2.90 38.10 -8.08
N ALA A 21 -2.98 38.25 -6.77
CA ALA A 21 -1.81 38.36 -5.89
C ALA A 21 -0.95 37.08 -5.84
N THR A 22 -1.49 35.91 -6.22
CA THR A 22 -0.74 34.64 -6.31
C THR A 22 0.27 34.64 -7.48
N GLY A 23 0.11 35.53 -8.48
CA GLY A 23 0.90 35.53 -9.70
C GLY A 23 0.56 34.40 -10.68
N GLN A 24 -0.42 33.54 -10.37
CA GLN A 24 -0.85 32.45 -11.26
C GLN A 24 -1.75 32.96 -12.39
N ILE A 25 -2.49 34.02 -12.17
CA ILE A 25 -3.34 34.68 -13.16
C ILE A 25 -2.50 35.70 -13.94
N LYS A 26 -2.13 35.35 -15.17
CA LYS A 26 -1.24 36.15 -16.03
C LYS A 26 -1.98 37.06 -17.00
N SER A 27 -3.25 36.74 -17.29
CA SER A 27 -4.10 37.49 -18.20
C SER A 27 -5.56 37.46 -17.75
N PRO A 28 -6.41 38.44 -18.17
CA PRO A 28 -7.85 38.39 -17.88
C PRO A 28 -8.54 37.11 -18.35
N GLY A 29 -8.12 36.53 -19.46
CA GLY A 29 -8.67 35.27 -20.01
C GLY A 29 -8.38 34.05 -19.18
N ASP A 30 -7.44 34.11 -18.23
CA ASP A 30 -7.13 32.98 -17.34
C ASP A 30 -8.28 32.71 -16.36
N MET A 31 -9.12 33.69 -16.07
CA MET A 31 -10.34 33.52 -15.24
C MET A 31 -11.42 32.67 -15.96
N ASP A 32 -11.30 32.47 -17.26
CA ASP A 32 -12.24 31.65 -18.05
C ASP A 32 -11.75 30.20 -18.21
N LYS A 33 -10.54 29.88 -17.74
CA LYS A 33 -9.94 28.55 -17.81
C LYS A 33 -10.22 27.74 -16.54
N PRO A 34 -10.22 26.39 -16.63
CA PRO A 34 -10.34 25.55 -15.45
C PRO A 34 -9.13 25.72 -14.51
N PHE A 35 -9.41 25.72 -13.19
CA PHE A 35 -8.41 25.76 -12.14
C PHE A 35 -8.05 24.34 -11.70
N ILE A 36 -6.78 23.97 -11.86
CA ILE A 36 -6.26 22.64 -11.62
C ILE A 36 -5.40 22.65 -10.36
N ALA A 37 -5.76 21.87 -9.38
CA ALA A 37 -4.90 21.60 -8.23
C ALA A 37 -3.78 20.63 -8.61
N ILE A 38 -2.55 20.89 -8.17
CA ILE A 38 -1.47 19.90 -8.13
C ILE A 38 -1.26 19.56 -6.66
N CYS A 39 -1.74 18.37 -6.27
CA CYS A 39 -1.51 17.84 -4.93
C CYS A 39 -0.17 17.11 -4.93
N ASN A 40 0.88 17.80 -4.50
CA ASN A 40 2.23 17.27 -4.40
C ASN A 40 2.49 16.70 -2.99
N SER A 41 3.50 15.84 -2.88
CA SER A 41 3.98 15.29 -1.61
C SER A 41 5.50 15.41 -1.45
N TYR A 42 6.08 16.44 -2.04
CA TYR A 42 7.50 16.74 -1.87
C TYR A 42 7.88 16.86 -0.38
N ILE A 43 8.96 16.20 -0.02
CA ILE A 43 9.58 16.31 1.32
C ILE A 43 11.03 15.83 1.24
N ASP A 44 11.97 16.57 1.86
CA ASP A 44 13.41 16.32 1.75
C ASP A 44 13.86 15.03 2.43
N ILE A 45 13.21 14.63 3.53
CA ILE A 45 13.62 13.44 4.31
C ILE A 45 13.19 12.12 3.68
N VAL A 46 12.33 12.13 2.67
CA VAL A 46 11.81 10.91 2.03
C VAL A 46 12.48 10.72 0.66
N PRO A 47 13.36 9.71 0.48
CA PRO A 47 14.09 9.51 -0.79
C PRO A 47 13.17 9.40 -2.02
N GLY A 48 11.98 8.83 -1.82
CA GLY A 48 10.95 8.74 -2.87
C GLY A 48 10.34 10.06 -3.28
N HIS A 49 10.57 11.16 -2.55
CA HIS A 49 9.86 12.43 -2.69
C HIS A 49 10.73 13.65 -2.95
N VAL A 50 12.05 13.56 -2.80
CA VAL A 50 12.98 14.70 -2.94
C VAL A 50 12.94 15.35 -4.33
N HIS A 51 12.58 14.60 -5.38
CA HIS A 51 12.52 15.07 -6.78
C HIS A 51 11.12 15.53 -7.21
N LEU A 52 10.09 15.36 -6.36
CA LEU A 52 8.70 15.64 -6.77
C LEU A 52 8.42 17.12 -7.01
N ARG A 53 9.23 18.03 -6.49
CA ARG A 53 9.14 19.46 -6.81
C ARG A 53 9.41 19.72 -8.30
N GLU A 54 10.44 19.08 -8.87
CA GLU A 54 10.75 19.19 -10.30
C GLU A 54 9.64 18.61 -11.16
N LEU A 55 9.06 17.49 -10.75
CA LEU A 55 7.93 16.89 -11.47
C LEU A 55 6.68 17.77 -11.42
N ALA A 56 6.44 18.46 -10.30
CA ALA A 56 5.34 19.42 -10.21
C ALA A 56 5.53 20.62 -11.15
N ASP A 57 6.77 21.08 -11.35
CA ASP A 57 7.04 22.16 -12.32
C ASP A 57 6.76 21.71 -13.75
N VAL A 58 7.13 20.49 -14.13
CA VAL A 58 6.76 19.89 -15.42
C VAL A 58 5.22 19.81 -15.57
N ALA A 59 4.51 19.38 -14.52
CA ALA A 59 3.05 19.30 -14.52
C ALA A 59 2.40 20.69 -14.69
N LYS A 60 2.92 21.74 -14.02
CA LYS A 60 2.44 23.13 -14.17
C LYS A 60 2.55 23.61 -15.61
N GLU A 61 3.69 23.37 -16.26
CA GLU A 61 3.91 23.74 -17.65
C GLU A 61 2.91 23.02 -18.57
N ALA A 62 2.82 21.70 -18.45
CA ALA A 62 1.94 20.89 -19.28
C ALA A 62 0.44 21.23 -19.08
N ILE A 63 -0.01 21.49 -17.85
CA ILE A 63 -1.39 21.95 -17.58
C ILE A 63 -1.66 23.28 -18.25
N ARG A 64 -0.70 24.23 -18.23
CA ARG A 64 -0.86 25.52 -18.94
C ARG A 64 -0.94 25.34 -20.44
N GLU A 65 -0.09 24.51 -21.03
CA GLU A 65 -0.13 24.16 -22.45
C GLU A 65 -1.48 23.55 -22.84
N ALA A 66 -2.03 22.68 -21.98
CA ALA A 66 -3.33 22.03 -22.18
C ALA A 66 -4.53 22.96 -21.90
N GLY A 67 -4.29 24.22 -21.48
CA GLY A 67 -5.31 25.25 -21.31
C GLY A 67 -5.90 25.37 -19.92
N GLY A 68 -5.28 24.81 -18.88
CA GLY A 68 -5.65 24.97 -17.46
C GLY A 68 -4.80 26.00 -16.72
N ILE A 69 -5.20 26.36 -15.52
CA ILE A 69 -4.43 27.20 -14.59
C ILE A 69 -4.02 26.34 -13.39
N PRO A 70 -2.73 25.99 -13.25
CA PRO A 70 -2.25 25.15 -12.17
C PRO A 70 -2.05 25.92 -10.86
N PHE A 71 -2.44 25.30 -9.76
CA PHE A 71 -2.16 25.75 -8.38
C PHE A 71 -1.60 24.57 -7.59
N GLU A 72 -0.35 24.63 -7.21
CA GLU A 72 0.29 23.60 -6.41
C GLU A 72 0.03 23.83 -4.91
N PHE A 73 -0.27 22.75 -4.20
CA PHE A 73 -0.18 22.65 -2.76
C PHE A 73 0.51 21.35 -2.38
N ASN A 74 1.03 21.27 -1.15
CA ASN A 74 1.77 20.12 -0.71
C ASN A 74 1.09 19.46 0.50
N THR A 75 1.07 18.13 0.53
CA THR A 75 0.70 17.35 1.70
C THR A 75 1.93 16.79 2.39
N ILE A 76 1.73 16.12 3.53
CA ILE A 76 2.79 15.49 4.30
C ILE A 76 3.21 14.14 3.69
N GLY A 77 4.36 13.61 4.13
CA GLY A 77 4.80 12.25 3.89
C GLY A 77 5.56 11.70 5.09
N VAL A 78 5.41 10.40 5.36
CA VAL A 78 6.20 9.65 6.32
C VAL A 78 6.93 8.56 5.56
N ASP A 79 8.23 8.41 5.79
CA ASP A 79 9.03 7.31 5.23
C ASP A 79 8.97 6.11 6.16
N ASP A 80 8.39 5.00 5.68
CA ASP A 80 8.25 3.78 6.47
C ASP A 80 9.61 3.15 6.80
N GLY A 81 10.58 3.21 5.88
CA GLY A 81 11.92 2.68 6.09
C GLY A 81 12.69 3.41 7.20
N ILE A 82 12.61 4.75 7.21
CA ILE A 82 13.25 5.59 8.25
C ILE A 82 12.50 5.45 9.59
N ALA A 83 11.18 5.26 9.55
CA ALA A 83 10.35 5.10 10.76
C ALA A 83 10.39 3.68 11.35
N MET A 84 10.93 2.71 10.62
CA MET A 84 10.96 1.29 11.02
C MET A 84 11.76 1.05 12.31
N GLY A 85 11.23 0.21 13.20
CA GLY A 85 11.93 -0.20 14.43
C GLY A 85 11.88 0.78 15.59
N HIS A 86 11.10 1.88 15.50
CA HIS A 86 10.90 2.81 16.62
C HIS A 86 9.50 3.41 16.63
N ILE A 87 9.19 4.24 17.64
CA ILE A 87 7.87 4.86 17.86
C ILE A 87 7.32 5.62 16.64
N GLY A 88 8.19 6.12 15.75
CA GLY A 88 7.82 6.82 14.53
C GLY A 88 6.94 5.99 13.61
N MET A 89 7.10 4.66 13.61
CA MET A 89 6.31 3.75 12.78
C MET A 89 4.81 3.80 13.09
N ARG A 90 4.42 4.20 14.30
CA ARG A 90 3.02 4.40 14.69
C ARG A 90 2.35 5.56 13.95
N TYR A 91 3.11 6.48 13.35
CA TYR A 91 2.59 7.58 12.54
C TYR A 91 2.44 7.23 11.06
N SER A 92 3.03 6.12 10.59
CA SER A 92 3.00 5.73 9.19
C SER A 92 1.56 5.53 8.68
N LEU A 93 0.83 4.51 9.12
CA LEU A 93 -0.55 4.29 8.67
C LEU A 93 -1.49 5.46 8.98
N PRO A 94 -1.46 6.10 10.17
CA PRO A 94 -2.28 7.27 10.45
C PRO A 94 -2.02 8.47 9.53
N SER A 95 -0.81 8.61 8.95
CA SER A 95 -0.52 9.67 7.98
C SER A 95 -1.36 9.57 6.72
N ARG A 96 -1.82 8.36 6.33
CA ARG A 96 -2.74 8.15 5.20
C ARG A 96 -4.02 8.98 5.36
N GLU A 97 -4.59 8.98 6.55
CA GLU A 97 -5.81 9.73 6.85
C GLU A 97 -5.55 11.24 6.84
N VAL A 98 -4.43 11.70 7.44
CA VAL A 98 -4.05 13.12 7.42
C VAL A 98 -3.84 13.62 6.00
N ILE A 99 -3.23 12.81 5.13
CA ILE A 99 -3.03 13.13 3.72
C ILE A 99 -4.37 13.28 3.01
N ALA A 100 -5.29 12.33 3.23
CA ALA A 100 -6.63 12.37 2.66
C ALA A 100 -7.39 13.61 3.12
N ASP A 101 -7.42 13.89 4.42
CA ASP A 101 -8.11 15.04 5.02
C ASP A 101 -7.51 16.38 4.54
N ALA A 102 -6.17 16.48 4.49
CA ALA A 102 -5.49 17.70 4.04
C ALA A 102 -5.81 18.00 2.56
N ALA A 103 -5.71 16.98 1.70
CA ALA A 103 -6.00 17.13 0.27
C ALA A 103 -7.48 17.48 0.05
N GLU A 104 -8.40 16.75 0.68
CA GLU A 104 -9.83 17.03 0.63
C GLU A 104 -10.14 18.46 1.05
N THR A 105 -9.57 18.91 2.16
CA THR A 105 -9.77 20.26 2.70
C THR A 105 -9.40 21.33 1.70
N VAL A 106 -8.21 21.25 1.08
CA VAL A 106 -7.74 22.24 0.13
C VAL A 106 -8.57 22.22 -1.16
N ILE A 107 -8.87 21.03 -1.69
CA ILE A 107 -9.60 20.86 -2.95
C ILE A 107 -11.02 21.42 -2.85
N ASN A 108 -11.72 21.11 -1.75
CA ASN A 108 -13.11 21.54 -1.56
C ASN A 108 -13.20 23.03 -1.18
N ALA A 109 -12.31 23.54 -0.32
CA ALA A 109 -12.32 24.94 0.07
C ALA A 109 -12.07 25.90 -1.11
N HIS A 110 -11.26 25.50 -2.08
CA HIS A 110 -10.86 26.35 -3.22
C HIS A 110 -11.56 26.00 -4.54
N TRP A 111 -12.50 25.04 -4.54
CA TRP A 111 -13.35 24.71 -5.67
C TRP A 111 -12.63 24.39 -6.98
N PHE A 112 -11.54 23.63 -6.94
CA PHE A 112 -10.80 23.22 -8.13
C PHE A 112 -11.65 22.39 -9.09
N ASP A 113 -11.37 22.51 -10.38
CA ASP A 113 -12.08 21.81 -11.47
C ASP A 113 -11.49 20.43 -11.77
N GLY A 114 -10.21 20.23 -11.43
CA GLY A 114 -9.48 18.99 -11.59
C GLY A 114 -8.29 18.91 -10.64
N VAL A 115 -7.77 17.70 -10.42
CA VAL A 115 -6.64 17.45 -9.51
C VAL A 115 -5.60 16.55 -10.17
N PHE A 116 -4.37 17.01 -10.18
CA PHE A 116 -3.19 16.24 -10.55
C PHE A 116 -2.49 15.79 -9.25
N TYR A 117 -2.46 14.50 -8.98
CA TYR A 117 -1.82 13.94 -7.79
C TYR A 117 -0.42 13.42 -8.09
N ILE A 118 0.57 13.80 -7.26
CA ILE A 118 1.97 13.35 -7.37
C ILE A 118 2.38 12.63 -6.08
N PRO A 119 1.95 11.36 -5.88
CA PRO A 119 2.39 10.52 -4.78
C PRO A 119 3.68 9.77 -5.11
N ASN A 120 4.23 9.01 -4.17
CA ASN A 120 5.20 7.96 -4.48
C ASN A 120 5.32 6.85 -3.42
N CYS A 121 5.30 7.16 -2.12
CA CYS A 121 5.57 6.20 -1.05
C CYS A 121 4.31 5.62 -0.40
N ASP A 122 4.54 4.68 0.51
CA ASP A 122 3.63 3.68 1.06
C ASP A 122 2.24 4.17 1.46
N LYS A 123 2.16 5.27 2.22
CA LYS A 123 0.88 5.77 2.76
C LYS A 123 0.38 7.00 2.00
N ILE A 124 1.29 7.63 1.23
CA ILE A 124 0.97 8.83 0.46
C ILE A 124 0.08 8.47 -0.73
N THR A 125 0.45 7.43 -1.48
CA THR A 125 -0.34 6.96 -2.63
C THR A 125 -1.77 6.58 -2.22
N PRO A 126 -2.01 5.71 -1.23
CA PRO A 126 -3.37 5.41 -0.81
C PRO A 126 -4.07 6.62 -0.17
N GLY A 127 -3.37 7.48 0.60
CA GLY A 127 -3.98 8.69 1.16
C GLY A 127 -4.53 9.63 0.10
N MET A 128 -3.79 9.85 -0.98
CA MET A 128 -4.26 10.64 -2.12
C MET A 128 -5.40 9.95 -2.90
N LEU A 129 -5.38 8.60 -3.01
CA LEU A 129 -6.48 7.86 -3.61
C LEU A 129 -7.78 8.04 -2.81
N LEU A 130 -7.73 7.96 -1.46
CA LEU A 130 -8.88 8.25 -0.59
C LEU A 130 -9.41 9.67 -0.83
N ALA A 131 -8.53 10.68 -0.85
CA ALA A 131 -8.91 12.06 -1.15
C ALA A 131 -9.60 12.20 -2.51
N SER A 132 -9.14 11.48 -3.52
CA SER A 132 -9.68 11.56 -4.88
C SER A 132 -11.13 11.07 -4.95
N VAL A 133 -11.46 9.96 -4.28
CA VAL A 133 -12.83 9.43 -4.25
C VAL A 133 -13.74 10.22 -3.31
N ARG A 134 -13.22 10.77 -2.21
CA ARG A 134 -13.98 11.68 -1.31
C ARG A 134 -14.42 12.95 -2.03
N THR A 135 -13.48 13.62 -2.69
CA THR A 135 -13.76 14.89 -3.41
C THR A 135 -14.53 14.67 -4.70
N ASN A 136 -14.32 13.53 -5.33
CA ASN A 136 -14.93 13.11 -6.60
C ASN A 136 -14.87 14.20 -7.69
N VAL A 137 -13.71 14.84 -7.81
CA VAL A 137 -13.37 15.83 -8.83
C VAL A 137 -12.51 15.13 -9.88
N PRO A 138 -12.65 15.42 -11.19
CA PRO A 138 -11.78 14.85 -12.22
C PRO A 138 -10.31 14.82 -11.79
N ALA A 139 -9.70 13.65 -11.82
CA ALA A 139 -8.38 13.44 -11.22
C ALA A 139 -7.53 12.45 -12.00
N ILE A 140 -6.21 12.66 -11.96
CA ILE A 140 -5.21 11.73 -12.47
C ILE A 140 -4.05 11.62 -11.50
N PHE A 141 -3.38 10.48 -11.54
CA PHE A 141 -2.19 10.20 -10.74
C PHE A 141 -0.97 9.99 -11.63
N CYS A 142 0.15 10.56 -11.23
CA CYS A 142 1.44 10.19 -11.76
C CYS A 142 2.45 10.16 -10.62
N SER A 143 2.91 8.96 -10.25
CA SER A 143 3.84 8.77 -9.14
C SER A 143 5.25 9.24 -9.47
N GLY A 144 6.08 9.45 -8.44
CA GLY A 144 7.48 9.81 -8.61
C GLY A 144 8.35 8.70 -9.23
N GLY A 145 7.90 7.46 -9.20
CA GLY A 145 8.59 6.29 -9.74
C GLY A 145 9.58 5.62 -8.80
N PRO A 146 10.00 4.37 -9.10
CA PRO A 146 10.96 3.61 -8.32
C PRO A 146 12.40 4.11 -8.51
N MET A 147 13.24 3.90 -7.48
CA MET A 147 14.69 4.07 -7.58
C MET A 147 15.34 2.92 -8.34
N LYS A 148 16.59 3.11 -8.77
CA LYS A 148 17.43 2.02 -9.25
C LYS A 148 17.81 1.09 -8.11
N ALA A 149 17.94 -0.21 -8.38
CA ALA A 149 18.58 -1.13 -7.45
C ALA A 149 20.05 -0.78 -7.28
N GLY A 150 20.57 -0.96 -6.06
CA GLY A 150 21.97 -0.79 -5.76
C GLY A 150 22.83 -1.96 -6.25
N LEU A 151 24.15 -1.78 -6.21
CA LEU A 151 25.12 -2.83 -6.46
C LEU A 151 26.18 -2.79 -5.36
N SER A 152 26.47 -3.94 -4.73
CA SER A 152 27.60 -4.05 -3.82
C SER A 152 28.93 -3.99 -4.58
N ALA A 153 30.04 -3.77 -3.87
CA ALA A 153 31.39 -3.85 -4.42
C ALA A 153 31.67 -5.19 -5.13
N HIS A 154 30.94 -6.25 -4.76
CA HIS A 154 31.05 -7.59 -5.37
C HIS A 154 30.04 -7.82 -6.52
N GLY A 155 29.34 -6.77 -6.99
CA GLY A 155 28.38 -6.85 -8.09
C GLY A 155 27.04 -7.51 -7.76
N LYS A 156 26.72 -7.72 -6.46
CA LYS A 156 25.44 -8.24 -6.03
C LYS A 156 24.39 -7.12 -6.05
N ALA A 157 23.22 -7.38 -6.63
CA ALA A 157 22.09 -6.44 -6.58
C ALA A 157 21.63 -6.22 -5.13
N LEU A 158 21.43 -4.97 -4.77
CA LEU A 158 21.03 -4.52 -3.45
C LEU A 158 19.69 -3.78 -3.50
N THR A 159 18.93 -3.96 -2.45
CA THR A 159 17.73 -3.16 -2.13
C THR A 159 17.77 -2.79 -0.65
N LEU A 160 16.85 -1.95 -0.19
CA LEU A 160 16.73 -1.63 1.24
C LEU A 160 16.61 -2.89 2.12
N SER A 161 15.90 -3.94 1.65
CA SER A 161 15.78 -5.20 2.41
C SER A 161 17.14 -5.89 2.61
N SER A 162 18.07 -5.74 1.67
CA SER A 162 19.42 -6.28 1.81
C SER A 162 20.17 -5.66 2.99
N VAL A 163 19.93 -4.38 3.28
CA VAL A 163 20.56 -3.69 4.43
C VAL A 163 19.96 -4.19 5.75
N PHE A 164 18.64 -4.44 5.81
CA PHE A 164 18.03 -5.05 7.01
C PHE A 164 18.59 -6.44 7.29
N GLU A 165 18.79 -7.26 6.26
CA GLU A 165 19.44 -8.57 6.39
C GLU A 165 20.91 -8.43 6.85
N ALA A 166 21.64 -7.45 6.29
CA ALA A 166 23.03 -7.16 6.65
C ALA A 166 23.20 -6.76 8.12
N VAL A 167 22.24 -6.03 8.71
CA VAL A 167 22.24 -5.71 10.15
C VAL A 167 22.29 -6.97 11.00
N GLY A 168 21.49 -7.99 10.65
CA GLY A 168 21.51 -9.29 11.33
C GLY A 168 22.85 -10.00 11.19
N ALA A 169 23.35 -10.13 9.96
CA ALA A 169 24.62 -10.79 9.65
C ALA A 169 25.83 -10.09 10.28
N PHE A 170 25.80 -8.76 10.39
CA PHE A 170 26.85 -8.00 11.07
C PHE A 170 26.82 -8.20 12.60
N LYS A 171 25.62 -8.23 13.22
CA LYS A 171 25.47 -8.47 14.65
C LYS A 171 25.91 -9.86 15.09
N ASP A 172 25.71 -10.89 14.26
CA ASP A 172 26.12 -12.26 14.53
C ASP A 172 27.57 -12.56 14.16
N GLY A 173 28.28 -11.58 13.56
CA GLY A 173 29.69 -11.68 13.18
C GLY A 173 29.95 -12.44 11.87
N SER A 174 28.91 -12.76 11.08
CA SER A 174 29.05 -13.43 9.78
C SER A 174 29.36 -12.48 8.63
N MET A 175 29.29 -11.16 8.84
CA MET A 175 29.59 -10.11 7.86
C MET A 175 30.72 -9.20 8.38
N SER A 176 31.65 -8.82 7.47
CA SER A 176 32.70 -7.86 7.80
C SER A 176 32.13 -6.43 7.92
N GLN A 177 32.82 -5.55 8.66
CA GLN A 177 32.46 -4.14 8.74
C GLN A 177 32.55 -3.44 7.37
N GLU A 178 33.52 -3.83 6.54
CA GLU A 178 33.72 -3.26 5.21
C GLU A 178 32.52 -3.58 4.29
N ASP A 179 32.09 -4.84 4.24
CA ASP A 179 30.93 -5.27 3.47
C ASP A 179 29.63 -4.61 3.96
N PHE A 180 29.47 -4.47 5.29
CA PHE A 180 28.31 -3.80 5.87
C PHE A 180 28.22 -2.34 5.44
N LEU A 181 29.33 -1.59 5.53
CA LEU A 181 29.39 -0.18 5.12
C LEU A 181 29.21 -0.01 3.60
N ASP A 182 29.73 -0.95 2.79
CA ASP A 182 29.50 -0.97 1.34
C ASP A 182 28.01 -1.12 1.02
N MET A 183 27.31 -2.06 1.67
CA MET A 183 25.87 -2.26 1.48
C MET A 183 25.06 -1.05 1.94
N GLU A 184 25.38 -0.46 3.10
CA GLU A 184 24.73 0.75 3.60
C GLU A 184 24.83 1.90 2.59
N ALA A 185 26.03 2.12 2.03
CA ALA A 185 26.27 3.23 1.12
C ALA A 185 25.64 3.05 -0.26
N ASN A 186 25.49 1.82 -0.74
CA ASN A 186 25.17 1.53 -2.13
C ASN A 186 23.78 0.92 -2.37
N ALA A 187 23.00 0.58 -1.32
CA ALA A 187 21.71 -0.09 -1.49
C ALA A 187 20.63 0.83 -2.11
N CYS A 188 20.70 2.15 -1.89
CA CYS A 188 19.74 3.14 -2.36
C CYS A 188 20.45 4.24 -3.18
N PRO A 189 20.88 3.96 -4.43
CA PRO A 189 21.80 4.83 -5.17
C PRO A 189 21.14 6.05 -5.81
N THR A 190 19.82 6.11 -5.91
CA THR A 190 19.07 7.23 -6.53
C THR A 190 17.84 7.62 -5.69
N CYS A 191 17.24 8.76 -5.99
CA CYS A 191 15.90 9.05 -5.50
C CYS A 191 14.86 8.11 -6.16
N GLY A 192 13.67 8.04 -5.56
CA GLY A 192 12.57 7.18 -5.98
C GLY A 192 12.01 6.35 -4.82
N SER A 193 10.87 5.70 -5.02
CA SER A 193 10.38 4.66 -4.11
C SER A 193 11.32 3.45 -4.12
N CYS A 194 11.13 2.50 -3.21
CA CYS A 194 12.00 1.32 -3.12
C CYS A 194 12.22 0.62 -4.47
N ALA A 195 13.41 0.02 -4.68
CA ALA A 195 13.70 -0.71 -5.92
C ALA A 195 12.96 -2.05 -6.07
N GLY A 196 12.38 -2.59 -4.98
CA GLY A 196 11.63 -3.86 -4.96
C GLY A 196 10.11 -3.67 -4.91
N MET A 197 9.37 -4.79 -4.91
CA MET A 197 7.92 -4.84 -4.80
C MET A 197 7.49 -4.78 -3.33
N PHE A 198 7.64 -3.61 -2.74
CA PHE A 198 7.10 -3.25 -1.43
C PHE A 198 5.79 -2.47 -1.60
N THR A 199 5.23 -1.95 -0.52
CA THR A 199 3.92 -1.30 -0.54
C THR A 199 3.85 -0.12 -1.51
N ALA A 200 4.89 0.74 -1.55
CA ALA A 200 4.95 1.89 -2.44
C ALA A 200 4.76 1.50 -3.91
N ASN A 201 5.61 0.58 -4.40
CA ASN A 201 5.54 0.14 -5.79
C ASN A 201 4.30 -0.70 -6.08
N SER A 202 3.84 -1.53 -5.12
CA SER A 202 2.56 -2.24 -5.26
C SER A 202 1.43 -1.25 -5.53
N MET A 203 1.26 -0.22 -4.68
CA MET A 203 0.22 0.78 -4.87
C MET A 203 0.40 1.60 -6.16
N ASN A 204 1.66 1.95 -6.52
CA ASN A 204 1.94 2.67 -7.76
C ASN A 204 1.60 1.86 -9.02
N CYS A 205 1.79 0.53 -8.99
CA CYS A 205 1.36 -0.38 -10.06
C CYS A 205 -0.18 -0.55 -10.07
N LEU A 206 -0.80 -0.67 -8.89
CA LEU A 206 -2.25 -0.81 -8.80
C LEU A 206 -3.00 0.41 -9.35
N MET A 207 -2.43 1.61 -9.31
CA MET A 207 -3.04 2.79 -9.93
C MET A 207 -3.25 2.64 -11.44
N GLU A 208 -2.40 1.87 -12.14
CA GLU A 208 -2.59 1.61 -13.57
C GLU A 208 -3.84 0.76 -13.83
N ILE A 209 -3.99 -0.36 -13.12
CA ILE A 209 -5.13 -1.26 -13.30
C ILE A 209 -6.42 -0.71 -12.69
N LEU A 210 -6.34 0.09 -11.62
CA LEU A 210 -7.47 0.87 -11.11
C LEU A 210 -8.00 1.85 -12.18
N GLY A 211 -7.18 2.18 -13.17
CA GLY A 211 -7.51 3.12 -14.22
C GLY A 211 -7.25 4.58 -13.87
N MET A 212 -6.54 4.87 -12.77
CA MET A 212 -6.27 6.23 -12.26
C MET A 212 -4.93 6.81 -12.69
N ALA A 213 -4.06 6.01 -13.32
CA ALA A 213 -2.76 6.42 -13.87
C ALA A 213 -2.57 5.88 -15.29
N VAL A 214 -1.73 6.54 -16.05
CA VAL A 214 -1.33 6.08 -17.40
C VAL A 214 -0.43 4.85 -17.31
N PRO A 215 -0.40 3.98 -18.34
CA PRO A 215 0.53 2.85 -18.41
C PRO A 215 1.98 3.28 -18.22
N GLY A 216 2.75 2.48 -17.45
CA GLY A 216 4.14 2.76 -17.11
C GLY A 216 4.33 3.53 -15.81
N ASN A 217 3.25 3.98 -15.17
CA ASN A 217 3.31 4.72 -13.91
C ASN A 217 4.08 3.99 -12.81
N GLY A 218 3.85 2.69 -12.62
CA GLY A 218 4.42 1.92 -11.51
C GLY A 218 5.88 1.52 -11.71
N THR A 219 6.37 1.44 -12.94
CA THR A 219 7.67 0.83 -13.25
C THR A 219 8.71 1.77 -13.86
N THR A 220 8.31 2.88 -14.48
CA THR A 220 9.24 3.87 -15.04
C THR A 220 10.09 4.49 -13.93
N LEU A 221 11.41 4.43 -14.05
CA LEU A 221 12.34 4.94 -13.03
C LEU A 221 12.16 6.43 -12.74
N ALA A 222 12.32 6.80 -11.47
CA ALA A 222 12.24 8.19 -10.99
C ALA A 222 13.21 9.14 -11.70
N VAL A 223 14.40 8.65 -12.02
CA VAL A 223 15.50 9.46 -12.59
C VAL A 223 15.52 9.46 -14.12
N SER A 224 14.54 8.86 -14.79
CA SER A 224 14.48 8.78 -16.24
C SER A 224 13.74 9.95 -16.87
N ASP A 225 14.10 10.35 -18.10
CA ASP A 225 13.35 11.35 -18.87
C ASP A 225 11.93 10.88 -19.18
N ALA A 226 11.73 9.58 -19.39
CA ALA A 226 10.42 8.97 -19.56
C ALA A 226 9.44 9.26 -18.40
N ARG A 227 9.95 9.45 -17.16
CA ARG A 227 9.11 9.88 -16.04
C ARG A 227 8.54 11.29 -16.25
N ARG A 228 9.33 12.21 -16.78
CA ARG A 228 8.86 13.57 -17.13
C ARG A 228 7.85 13.54 -18.26
N ASP A 229 8.04 12.66 -19.26
CA ASP A 229 7.09 12.48 -20.35
C ASP A 229 5.74 11.97 -19.85
N LEU A 230 5.73 11.00 -18.90
CA LEU A 230 4.50 10.52 -18.26
C LEU A 230 3.75 11.62 -17.49
N ILE A 231 4.48 12.53 -16.81
CA ILE A 231 3.87 13.70 -16.16
C ILE A 231 3.17 14.60 -17.20
N ARG A 232 3.83 14.88 -18.33
CA ARG A 232 3.24 15.70 -19.40
C ARG A 232 2.01 15.03 -19.99
N GLU A 233 2.12 13.76 -20.36
CA GLU A 233 1.01 12.98 -20.91
C GLU A 233 -0.19 12.98 -19.94
N SER A 234 0.06 12.71 -18.66
CA SER A 234 -0.97 12.72 -17.61
C SER A 234 -1.67 14.08 -17.51
N ALA A 235 -0.95 15.19 -17.66
CA ALA A 235 -1.54 16.52 -17.60
C ALA A 235 -2.53 16.77 -18.75
N PHE A 236 -2.23 16.32 -19.97
CA PHE A 236 -3.15 16.42 -21.11
C PHE A 236 -4.39 15.55 -20.88
N HIS A 237 -4.23 14.32 -20.39
CA HIS A 237 -5.37 13.45 -20.06
C HIS A 237 -6.26 14.06 -18.98
N LEU A 238 -5.68 14.67 -17.93
CA LEU A 238 -6.47 15.35 -16.90
C LEU A 238 -7.37 16.44 -17.51
N MET A 239 -6.83 17.24 -18.42
CA MET A 239 -7.63 18.30 -19.06
C MET A 239 -8.79 17.73 -19.89
N ASP A 240 -8.61 16.55 -20.49
CA ASP A 240 -9.69 15.86 -21.19
C ASP A 240 -10.73 15.28 -20.22
N LEU A 241 -10.31 14.75 -19.07
CA LEU A 241 -11.22 14.31 -17.99
C LEU A 241 -12.06 15.49 -17.48
N VAL A 242 -11.44 16.66 -17.27
CA VAL A 242 -12.14 17.88 -16.82
C VAL A 242 -13.19 18.33 -17.85
N LYS A 243 -12.86 18.30 -19.14
CA LYS A 243 -13.80 18.64 -20.23
C LYS A 243 -14.98 17.68 -20.31
N LYS A 244 -14.74 16.38 -20.07
CA LYS A 244 -15.74 15.32 -20.16
C LYS A 244 -16.48 15.07 -18.83
N ASP A 245 -16.07 15.72 -17.75
CA ASP A 245 -16.54 15.51 -16.37
C ASP A 245 -16.45 14.04 -15.92
N ILE A 246 -15.37 13.32 -16.30
CA ILE A 246 -15.09 11.97 -15.85
C ILE A 246 -14.40 12.04 -14.51
N ARG A 247 -14.97 11.39 -13.49
CA ARG A 247 -14.58 11.53 -12.08
C ARG A 247 -14.04 10.22 -11.52
N PRO A 248 -13.30 10.24 -10.40
CA PRO A 248 -12.75 9.03 -9.79
C PRO A 248 -13.77 7.92 -9.53
N ARG A 249 -14.99 8.23 -9.07
CA ARG A 249 -16.03 7.22 -8.82
C ARG A 249 -16.66 6.63 -10.09
N ASP A 250 -16.46 7.24 -11.26
CA ASP A 250 -16.84 6.65 -12.55
C ASP A 250 -15.85 5.56 -12.97
N ILE A 251 -14.60 5.61 -12.48
CA ILE A 251 -13.49 4.71 -12.78
C ILE A 251 -13.30 3.67 -11.70
N ILE A 252 -13.26 4.09 -10.42
CA ILE A 252 -13.07 3.22 -9.25
C ILE A 252 -14.42 2.60 -8.88
N THR A 253 -14.72 1.49 -9.52
CA THR A 253 -15.91 0.65 -9.29
C THR A 253 -15.53 -0.62 -8.55
N LYS A 254 -16.51 -1.45 -8.19
CA LYS A 254 -16.28 -2.79 -7.60
C LYS A 254 -15.38 -3.64 -8.50
N ASP A 255 -15.60 -3.59 -9.81
CA ASP A 255 -14.78 -4.29 -10.80
C ASP A 255 -13.34 -3.77 -10.83
N ALA A 256 -13.13 -2.45 -10.62
CA ALA A 256 -11.79 -1.87 -10.54
C ALA A 256 -11.03 -2.35 -9.29
N ILE A 257 -11.72 -2.53 -8.17
CA ILE A 257 -11.14 -3.09 -6.95
C ILE A 257 -10.79 -4.57 -7.15
N ASP A 258 -11.66 -5.36 -7.81
CA ASP A 258 -11.35 -6.74 -8.17
C ASP A 258 -10.10 -6.85 -9.04
N ASP A 259 -10.00 -5.99 -10.04
CA ASP A 259 -8.87 -5.97 -10.97
C ASP A 259 -7.58 -5.54 -10.27
N ALA A 260 -7.66 -4.62 -9.29
CA ALA A 260 -6.52 -4.25 -8.46
C ALA A 260 -6.00 -5.46 -7.67
N PHE A 261 -6.87 -6.24 -7.03
CA PHE A 261 -6.47 -7.48 -6.36
C PHE A 261 -5.96 -8.54 -7.35
N ALA A 262 -6.52 -8.63 -8.55
CA ALA A 262 -6.03 -9.54 -9.57
C ALA A 262 -4.59 -9.22 -9.98
N LEU A 263 -4.26 -7.96 -10.21
CA LEU A 263 -2.88 -7.53 -10.51
C LEU A 263 -1.96 -7.79 -9.32
N ASP A 264 -2.40 -7.47 -8.10
CA ASP A 264 -1.63 -7.70 -6.87
C ASP A 264 -1.26 -9.18 -6.68
N MET A 265 -2.21 -10.08 -6.95
CA MET A 265 -2.00 -11.54 -6.96
C MET A 265 -1.00 -11.97 -8.02
N ALA A 266 -1.09 -11.41 -9.24
CA ALA A 266 -0.22 -11.75 -10.36
C ALA A 266 1.23 -11.29 -10.16
N MET A 267 1.43 -10.19 -9.41
CA MET A 267 2.74 -9.59 -9.15
C MET A 267 3.33 -9.97 -7.79
N GLY A 268 2.57 -10.64 -6.92
CA GLY A 268 2.99 -10.94 -5.55
C GLY A 268 3.27 -9.69 -4.72
N GLY A 269 2.36 -8.74 -4.74
CA GLY A 269 2.47 -7.47 -4.03
C GLY A 269 2.51 -7.59 -2.51
N SER A 270 2.47 -6.46 -1.84
CA SER A 270 2.53 -6.36 -0.38
C SER A 270 1.17 -6.70 0.23
N THR A 271 1.13 -7.38 1.38
CA THR A 271 -0.11 -7.56 2.17
C THR A 271 -0.75 -6.22 2.58
N ASN A 272 0.03 -5.14 2.65
CA ASN A 272 -0.49 -3.80 2.94
C ASN A 272 -1.45 -3.28 1.88
N THR A 273 -1.36 -3.76 0.63
CA THR A 273 -2.32 -3.41 -0.44
C THR A 273 -3.73 -3.85 -0.09
N VAL A 274 -3.90 -4.98 0.61
CA VAL A 274 -5.21 -5.45 1.08
C VAL A 274 -5.85 -4.36 1.95
N LEU A 275 -5.08 -3.85 2.95
CA LEU A 275 -5.56 -2.79 3.84
C LEU A 275 -5.93 -1.51 3.08
N HIS A 276 -5.09 -1.08 2.14
CA HIS A 276 -5.29 0.18 1.42
C HIS A 276 -6.38 0.10 0.35
N THR A 277 -6.51 -1.03 -0.33
CA THR A 277 -7.54 -1.24 -1.35
C THR A 277 -8.92 -1.42 -0.71
N LEU A 278 -9.02 -2.06 0.47
CA LEU A 278 -10.25 -2.10 1.26
C LEU A 278 -10.66 -0.70 1.76
N ALA A 279 -9.69 0.10 2.22
CA ALA A 279 -9.96 1.48 2.59
C ALA A 279 -10.49 2.30 1.39
N LEU A 280 -9.90 2.12 0.21
CA LEU A 280 -10.34 2.77 -1.02
C LEU A 280 -11.75 2.33 -1.42
N ALA A 281 -12.07 1.03 -1.34
CA ALA A 281 -13.41 0.52 -1.62
C ALA A 281 -14.45 1.15 -0.68
N ASN A 282 -14.14 1.22 0.61
CA ASN A 282 -15.02 1.84 1.61
C ASN A 282 -15.25 3.33 1.30
N GLU A 283 -14.18 4.11 1.08
CA GLU A 283 -14.27 5.54 0.75
C GLU A 283 -14.99 5.81 -0.58
N ALA A 284 -14.91 4.89 -1.54
CA ALA A 284 -15.63 4.98 -2.80
C ALA A 284 -17.13 4.68 -2.64
N GLY A 285 -17.57 4.21 -1.47
CA GLY A 285 -18.95 3.80 -1.21
C GLY A 285 -19.31 2.44 -1.84
N ILE A 286 -18.32 1.57 -2.03
CA ILE A 286 -18.51 0.22 -2.53
C ILE A 286 -18.87 -0.66 -1.33
N GLU A 287 -20.16 -0.90 -1.18
CA GLU A 287 -20.70 -1.73 -0.10
C GLU A 287 -20.37 -3.22 -0.28
N ASP A 288 -20.31 -3.96 0.83
CA ASP A 288 -20.14 -5.42 0.86
C ASP A 288 -18.90 -5.94 0.12
N TYR A 289 -17.77 -5.24 0.24
CA TYR A 289 -16.49 -5.74 -0.26
C TYR A 289 -15.76 -6.47 0.87
N ASP A 290 -15.78 -7.81 0.85
CA ASP A 290 -15.21 -8.66 1.89
C ASP A 290 -13.90 -9.35 1.48
N LEU A 291 -13.22 -9.91 2.48
CA LEU A 291 -11.97 -10.64 2.26
C LEU A 291 -12.18 -12.00 1.56
N GLU A 292 -13.37 -12.61 1.59
CA GLU A 292 -13.66 -13.86 0.88
C GLU A 292 -13.60 -13.66 -0.62
N ARG A 293 -14.06 -12.49 -1.11
CA ARG A 293 -13.98 -12.12 -2.53
C ARG A 293 -12.53 -12.08 -3.03
N ILE A 294 -11.59 -11.64 -2.17
CA ILE A 294 -10.15 -11.63 -2.50
C ILE A 294 -9.65 -13.08 -2.73
N ASN A 295 -10.13 -14.04 -1.92
CA ASN A 295 -9.81 -15.45 -2.10
C ASN A 295 -10.34 -16.00 -3.43
N ASP A 296 -11.50 -15.56 -3.88
CA ASP A 296 -12.06 -16.01 -5.16
C ASP A 296 -11.27 -15.45 -6.35
N ILE A 297 -10.75 -14.24 -6.22
CA ILE A 297 -9.81 -13.67 -7.20
C ILE A 297 -8.51 -14.47 -7.22
N ALA A 298 -7.93 -14.77 -6.05
CA ALA A 298 -6.67 -15.53 -5.95
C ALA A 298 -6.75 -16.93 -6.61
N LYS A 299 -7.92 -17.58 -6.63
CA LYS A 299 -8.12 -18.90 -7.26
C LYS A 299 -8.01 -18.85 -8.80
N ARG A 300 -8.34 -17.71 -9.42
CA ARG A 300 -8.43 -17.55 -10.88
C ARG A 300 -7.28 -16.78 -11.50
N VAL A 301 -6.38 -16.24 -10.66
CA VAL A 301 -5.26 -15.41 -11.10
C VAL A 301 -3.95 -16.12 -10.81
N PRO A 302 -3.11 -16.41 -11.82
CA PRO A 302 -1.81 -17.02 -11.63
C PRO A 302 -0.78 -15.99 -11.11
N TYR A 303 0.27 -16.49 -10.44
CA TYR A 303 1.41 -15.70 -10.02
C TYR A 303 2.42 -15.60 -11.16
N LEU A 304 2.54 -14.44 -11.79
CA LEU A 304 3.27 -14.24 -13.05
C LEU A 304 4.64 -13.59 -12.90
N SER A 305 4.88 -12.82 -11.83
CA SER A 305 6.14 -12.08 -11.70
C SER A 305 6.65 -12.07 -10.26
N LYS A 306 7.85 -12.60 -10.05
CA LYS A 306 8.56 -12.55 -8.76
C LYS A 306 9.57 -11.42 -8.76
N ILE A 307 9.42 -10.51 -7.81
CA ILE A 307 10.23 -9.30 -7.67
C ILE A 307 10.83 -9.27 -6.26
N ALA A 308 11.94 -8.60 -6.06
CA ALA A 308 12.55 -8.45 -4.74
C ALA A 308 11.50 -8.00 -3.70
N PRO A 309 11.44 -8.60 -2.50
CA PRO A 309 12.38 -9.52 -1.88
C PRO A 309 12.17 -11.01 -2.24
N SER A 310 11.16 -11.37 -3.05
CA SER A 310 10.85 -12.76 -3.43
C SER A 310 11.77 -13.31 -4.53
N SER A 311 12.57 -12.47 -5.15
CA SER A 311 13.60 -12.80 -6.14
C SER A 311 14.72 -11.75 -6.12
N SER A 312 15.68 -11.87 -7.05
CA SER A 312 16.73 -10.87 -7.28
C SER A 312 16.32 -9.75 -8.24
N TYR A 313 15.18 -9.85 -8.91
CA TYR A 313 14.70 -8.86 -9.86
C TYR A 313 14.14 -7.62 -9.17
N SER A 314 14.48 -6.45 -9.73
CA SER A 314 14.00 -5.13 -9.27
C SER A 314 12.81 -4.64 -10.11
N MET A 315 12.24 -3.50 -9.72
CA MET A 315 11.20 -2.82 -10.51
C MET A 315 11.70 -2.40 -11.89
N HIS A 316 12.99 -2.11 -12.02
CA HIS A 316 13.59 -1.80 -13.32
C HIS A 316 13.59 -3.01 -14.24
N ASP A 317 13.92 -4.20 -13.72
CA ASP A 317 13.88 -5.43 -14.51
C ASP A 317 12.47 -5.74 -14.99
N VAL A 318 11.44 -5.45 -14.17
CA VAL A 318 10.03 -5.57 -14.57
C VAL A 318 9.69 -4.57 -15.69
N HIS A 319 10.18 -3.33 -15.59
CA HIS A 319 9.99 -2.32 -16.64
C HIS A 319 10.52 -2.80 -17.99
N GLU A 320 11.77 -3.26 -18.02
CA GLU A 320 12.43 -3.78 -19.22
C GLU A 320 11.75 -5.05 -19.76
N ALA A 321 11.18 -5.88 -18.86
CA ALA A 321 10.45 -7.09 -19.23
C ALA A 321 9.06 -6.83 -19.83
N GLY A 322 8.60 -5.57 -19.89
CA GLY A 322 7.31 -5.16 -20.46
C GLY A 322 6.38 -4.44 -19.48
N GLY A 323 6.80 -4.30 -18.22
CA GLY A 323 6.11 -3.52 -17.20
C GLY A 323 4.78 -4.13 -16.74
N VAL A 324 4.02 -3.32 -16.02
CA VAL A 324 2.66 -3.68 -15.58
C VAL A 324 1.76 -4.01 -16.77
N SER A 325 1.91 -3.29 -17.87
CA SER A 325 1.11 -3.50 -19.08
C SER A 325 1.24 -4.91 -19.65
N ALA A 326 2.43 -5.52 -19.62
CA ALA A 326 2.62 -6.91 -20.06
C ALA A 326 1.90 -7.90 -19.14
N ILE A 327 1.97 -7.70 -17.82
CA ILE A 327 1.28 -8.54 -16.84
C ILE A 327 -0.25 -8.41 -17.02
N VAL A 328 -0.76 -7.18 -17.16
CA VAL A 328 -2.18 -6.93 -17.39
C VAL A 328 -2.65 -7.55 -18.71
N LYS A 329 -1.82 -7.51 -19.77
CA LYS A 329 -2.13 -8.16 -21.03
C LYS A 329 -2.32 -9.67 -20.87
N GLU A 330 -1.44 -10.34 -20.12
CA GLU A 330 -1.58 -11.76 -19.79
C GLU A 330 -2.91 -12.06 -19.06
N LEU A 331 -3.32 -11.18 -18.11
CA LEU A 331 -4.60 -11.31 -17.41
C LEU A 331 -5.81 -11.07 -18.33
N VAL A 332 -5.70 -10.14 -19.27
CA VAL A 332 -6.73 -9.93 -20.33
C VAL A 332 -6.88 -11.18 -21.19
N ASP A 333 -5.75 -11.75 -21.62
CA ASP A 333 -5.72 -12.90 -22.54
C ASP A 333 -6.08 -14.24 -21.83
N LEU A 334 -5.97 -14.28 -20.49
CA LEU A 334 -6.43 -15.43 -19.71
C LEU A 334 -7.97 -15.55 -19.75
N GLY A 335 -8.68 -14.42 -19.87
CA GLY A 335 -10.13 -14.37 -19.86
C GLY A 335 -10.76 -14.59 -18.49
N GLY A 336 -11.65 -13.71 -18.05
CA GLY A 336 -12.35 -13.80 -16.77
C GLY A 336 -11.50 -13.51 -15.52
N ALA A 337 -10.21 -13.20 -15.68
CA ALA A 337 -9.35 -12.81 -14.56
C ALA A 337 -9.62 -11.39 -14.11
N ILE A 338 -9.86 -10.47 -15.05
CA ILE A 338 -10.12 -9.06 -14.84
C ILE A 338 -11.28 -8.56 -15.72
N HIS A 339 -11.68 -7.30 -15.54
CA HIS A 339 -12.74 -6.60 -16.29
C HIS A 339 -12.11 -5.62 -17.30
N PRO A 340 -11.63 -6.08 -18.48
CA PRO A 340 -10.74 -5.33 -19.34
C PRO A 340 -11.42 -4.19 -20.11
N ASP A 341 -12.74 -4.14 -20.15
CA ASP A 341 -13.51 -3.16 -20.92
C ASP A 341 -13.90 -1.92 -20.09
N ARG A 342 -13.38 -1.80 -18.85
CA ARG A 342 -13.55 -0.61 -17.99
C ARG A 342 -12.77 0.58 -18.53
N ILE A 343 -13.37 1.78 -18.39
CA ILE A 343 -12.73 3.05 -18.76
C ILE A 343 -11.62 3.42 -17.79
N THR A 344 -10.62 4.13 -18.28
CA THR A 344 -9.49 4.65 -17.50
C THR A 344 -9.31 6.16 -17.73
N VAL A 345 -8.39 6.77 -17.00
CA VAL A 345 -8.01 8.19 -17.15
C VAL A 345 -7.46 8.54 -18.54
N THR A 346 -7.03 7.57 -19.34
CA THR A 346 -6.63 7.83 -20.74
C THR A 346 -7.81 8.03 -21.68
N GLY A 347 -9.04 7.81 -21.19
CA GLY A 347 -10.24 7.78 -22.02
C GLY A 347 -10.39 6.51 -22.86
N LYS A 348 -9.49 5.55 -22.68
CA LYS A 348 -9.51 4.21 -23.28
C LYS A 348 -9.85 3.17 -22.21
N THR A 349 -10.20 1.97 -22.65
CA THR A 349 -10.37 0.80 -21.76
C THR A 349 -9.03 0.21 -21.34
N ILE A 350 -9.03 -0.65 -20.31
CA ILE A 350 -7.83 -1.42 -19.91
C ILE A 350 -7.31 -2.21 -21.12
N ARG A 351 -8.20 -2.92 -21.84
CA ARG A 351 -7.85 -3.71 -23.04
C ARG A 351 -7.13 -2.87 -24.10
N GLU A 352 -7.65 -1.68 -24.40
CA GLU A 352 -7.06 -0.78 -25.39
C GLU A 352 -5.70 -0.23 -24.95
N ASN A 353 -5.52 0.05 -23.65
CA ASN A 353 -4.27 0.54 -23.10
C ASN A 353 -3.14 -0.49 -23.19
N VAL A 354 -3.45 -1.79 -23.13
CA VAL A 354 -2.44 -2.86 -23.12
C VAL A 354 -2.41 -3.67 -24.42
N ALA A 355 -3.12 -3.22 -25.49
CA ALA A 355 -3.27 -3.97 -26.74
C ALA A 355 -1.94 -4.41 -27.36
N ASP A 356 -0.95 -3.52 -27.36
CA ASP A 356 0.38 -3.74 -27.95
C ASP A 356 1.43 -4.22 -26.93
N ALA A 357 1.04 -4.41 -25.66
CA ALA A 357 1.95 -4.85 -24.63
C ALA A 357 2.36 -6.32 -24.82
N LYS A 358 3.61 -6.63 -24.50
CA LYS A 358 4.17 -7.99 -24.61
C LYS A 358 5.24 -8.22 -23.57
N ILE A 359 5.47 -9.48 -23.23
CA ILE A 359 6.59 -9.89 -22.39
C ILE A 359 7.86 -9.84 -23.24
N ASN A 360 8.84 -9.07 -22.80
CA ASN A 360 10.16 -8.96 -23.43
C ASN A 360 11.19 -9.89 -22.78
N ASN A 361 10.95 -10.29 -21.50
CA ASN A 361 11.82 -11.20 -20.75
C ASN A 361 10.98 -12.16 -19.91
N THR A 362 10.95 -13.43 -20.29
CA THR A 362 10.18 -14.49 -19.63
C THR A 362 10.79 -14.98 -18.32
N ASP A 363 12.01 -14.60 -17.97
CA ASP A 363 12.61 -14.92 -16.67
C ASP A 363 12.07 -14.01 -15.56
N VAL A 364 11.62 -12.80 -15.92
CA VAL A 364 11.09 -11.77 -15.00
C VAL A 364 9.56 -11.82 -14.93
N ILE A 365 8.91 -11.86 -16.11
CA ILE A 365 7.46 -11.98 -16.24
C ILE A 365 7.16 -13.29 -16.96
N HIS A 366 6.60 -14.25 -16.25
CA HIS A 366 6.20 -15.54 -16.82
C HIS A 366 4.88 -15.40 -17.61
N PRO A 367 4.75 -16.09 -18.75
CA PRO A 367 3.48 -16.14 -19.46
C PRO A 367 2.46 -16.98 -18.68
N LYS A 368 1.18 -16.72 -18.92
CA LYS A 368 0.06 -17.42 -18.25
C LYS A 368 0.05 -18.93 -18.45
N GLU A 369 0.68 -19.43 -19.50
CA GLU A 369 0.85 -20.87 -19.76
C GLU A 369 1.91 -21.54 -18.86
N ASN A 370 2.82 -20.75 -18.28
CA ASN A 370 3.90 -21.25 -17.42
C ASN A 370 4.14 -20.30 -16.23
N PRO A 371 3.14 -20.09 -15.35
CA PRO A 371 3.27 -19.19 -14.20
C PRO A 371 4.19 -19.75 -13.11
N TYR A 372 4.66 -18.91 -12.19
CA TYR A 372 5.33 -19.36 -10.97
C TYR A 372 4.42 -20.22 -10.08
N SER A 373 3.13 -19.90 -10.06
CA SER A 373 2.09 -20.65 -9.38
C SER A 373 0.76 -20.47 -10.14
N PRO A 374 -0.08 -21.50 -10.22
CA PRO A 374 -1.41 -21.38 -10.83
C PRO A 374 -2.39 -20.52 -10.01
N VAL A 375 -2.02 -20.18 -8.77
CA VAL A 375 -2.83 -19.37 -7.85
C VAL A 375 -2.01 -18.19 -7.34
N GLY A 376 -2.69 -17.10 -6.97
CA GLY A 376 -2.09 -15.86 -6.52
C GLY A 376 -1.24 -15.98 -5.25
N GLY A 377 -0.34 -15.01 -5.05
CA GLY A 377 0.65 -15.03 -3.97
C GLY A 377 0.12 -14.62 -2.59
N LEU A 378 -1.13 -14.18 -2.47
CA LEU A 378 -1.78 -13.80 -1.20
C LEU A 378 -2.96 -14.71 -0.89
N SER A 379 -3.23 -14.95 0.40
CA SER A 379 -4.39 -15.72 0.87
C SER A 379 -5.01 -15.08 2.10
N MET A 380 -6.34 -15.11 2.17
CA MET A 380 -7.11 -14.68 3.33
C MET A 380 -7.54 -15.90 4.12
N LEU A 381 -7.19 -15.94 5.41
CA LEU A 381 -7.51 -17.03 6.33
C LEU A 381 -8.68 -16.63 7.22
N PHE A 382 -9.56 -17.57 7.53
CA PHE A 382 -10.72 -17.38 8.40
C PHE A 382 -10.75 -18.46 9.49
N GLY A 383 -11.45 -18.20 10.58
CA GLY A 383 -11.62 -19.16 11.66
C GLY A 383 -11.97 -18.50 12.97
N ASN A 384 -11.98 -19.27 14.05
CA ASN A 384 -12.40 -18.77 15.36
C ASN A 384 -11.46 -17.72 15.96
N ILE A 385 -10.20 -17.62 15.49
CA ILE A 385 -9.28 -16.51 15.84
C ILE A 385 -9.51 -15.30 14.95
N ALA A 386 -9.87 -15.51 13.68
CA ALA A 386 -10.00 -14.48 12.65
C ALA A 386 -11.37 -14.53 11.95
N PRO A 387 -12.48 -14.29 12.66
CA PRO A 387 -13.82 -14.41 12.08
C PRO A 387 -14.12 -13.39 10.98
N LYS A 388 -13.37 -12.29 10.92
CA LYS A 388 -13.43 -11.28 9.85
C LYS A 388 -12.23 -11.36 8.90
N GLY A 389 -11.39 -12.41 9.06
CA GLY A 389 -10.26 -12.71 8.22
C GLY A 389 -8.91 -12.23 8.74
N ALA A 390 -7.88 -12.77 8.11
CA ALA A 390 -6.47 -12.45 8.31
C ALA A 390 -5.74 -12.61 6.97
N ALA A 391 -4.59 -11.99 6.78
CA ALA A 391 -3.84 -12.00 5.53
C ALA A 391 -2.49 -12.72 5.68
N ILE A 392 -2.13 -13.55 4.69
CA ILE A 392 -0.81 -14.17 4.60
C ILE A 392 -0.26 -14.07 3.18
N LYS A 393 1.05 -13.82 3.07
CA LYS A 393 1.80 -13.91 1.82
C LYS A 393 2.29 -15.34 1.62
N VAL A 394 1.52 -16.15 0.89
CA VAL A 394 1.83 -17.57 0.64
C VAL A 394 3.15 -17.74 -0.10
N GLY A 395 3.50 -16.82 -0.99
CA GLY A 395 4.77 -16.84 -1.71
C GLY A 395 6.03 -16.69 -0.82
N GLY A 396 5.86 -16.29 0.44
CA GLY A 396 6.93 -16.21 1.44
C GLY A 396 7.05 -17.45 2.34
N VAL A 397 6.11 -18.39 2.26
CA VAL A 397 6.08 -19.63 3.04
C VAL A 397 6.82 -20.74 2.31
N ASP A 398 7.57 -21.58 3.03
CA ASP A 398 8.21 -22.76 2.43
C ASP A 398 7.14 -23.70 1.87
N PRO A 399 7.25 -24.14 0.60
CA PRO A 399 6.24 -24.98 -0.03
C PRO A 399 5.98 -26.33 0.66
N SER A 400 6.91 -26.80 1.50
CA SER A 400 6.73 -28.02 2.30
C SER A 400 5.76 -27.85 3.47
N VAL A 401 5.49 -26.59 3.89
CA VAL A 401 4.61 -26.28 5.02
C VAL A 401 3.24 -25.88 4.49
N GLN A 402 2.33 -26.85 4.42
CA GLN A 402 0.93 -26.64 4.01
C GLN A 402 0.02 -26.41 5.23
N VAL A 403 0.28 -27.13 6.32
CA VAL A 403 -0.43 -27.00 7.59
C VAL A 403 0.60 -26.87 8.70
N PHE A 404 0.43 -25.86 9.54
CA PHE A 404 1.23 -25.69 10.75
C PHE A 404 0.33 -25.82 11.97
N LYS A 405 0.75 -26.64 12.95
CA LYS A 405 0.07 -26.79 14.25
C LYS A 405 1.08 -26.64 15.37
N GLY A 406 0.81 -25.72 16.30
CA GLY A 406 1.75 -25.44 17.38
C GLY A 406 1.11 -24.82 18.61
N GLU A 407 1.86 -24.77 19.70
CA GLU A 407 1.45 -24.16 20.96
C GLU A 407 1.65 -22.64 20.93
N ALA A 408 0.64 -21.90 21.36
CA ALA A 408 0.69 -20.44 21.44
C ALA A 408 1.67 -19.98 22.53
N ILE A 409 2.45 -18.94 22.19
CA ILE A 409 3.18 -18.12 23.15
C ILE A 409 2.81 -16.65 22.87
N CYS A 410 2.18 -15.99 23.86
CA CYS A 410 1.45 -14.75 23.67
C CYS A 410 2.23 -13.54 24.19
N PHE A 411 2.28 -12.49 23.39
CA PHE A 411 2.89 -11.20 23.72
C PHE A 411 1.91 -10.06 23.47
N SER A 412 1.99 -9.01 24.28
CA SER A 412 1.11 -7.83 24.16
C SER A 412 1.80 -6.65 23.48
N SER A 413 3.01 -6.84 22.96
CA SER A 413 3.75 -5.88 22.17
C SER A 413 4.77 -6.56 21.25
N HIS A 414 5.18 -5.81 20.21
CA HIS A 414 6.29 -6.17 19.34
C HIS A 414 7.60 -6.43 20.12
N ASP A 415 7.94 -5.54 21.04
CA ASP A 415 9.24 -5.57 21.75
C ASP A 415 9.36 -6.78 22.66
N GLU A 416 8.28 -7.15 23.39
CA GLU A 416 8.23 -8.38 24.19
C GLU A 416 8.46 -9.63 23.32
N ALA A 417 7.86 -9.69 22.15
CA ALA A 417 8.02 -10.81 21.23
C ALA A 417 9.46 -10.91 20.70
N VAL A 418 10.06 -9.79 20.29
CA VAL A 418 11.47 -9.75 19.82
C VAL A 418 12.40 -10.21 20.93
N GLU A 419 12.26 -9.70 22.16
CA GLU A 419 13.07 -10.11 23.29
C GLU A 419 12.94 -11.63 23.56
N ALA A 420 11.72 -12.18 23.52
CA ALA A 420 11.48 -13.61 23.72
C ALA A 420 12.05 -14.50 22.60
N ILE A 421 12.07 -14.00 21.38
CA ILE A 421 12.72 -14.70 20.26
C ILE A 421 14.24 -14.68 20.43
N ASP A 422 14.83 -13.54 20.72
CA ASP A 422 16.28 -13.36 20.82
C ASP A 422 16.88 -14.08 22.04
N ASN A 423 16.17 -14.14 23.17
CA ASN A 423 16.61 -14.86 24.38
C ASN A 423 16.29 -16.38 24.38
N HIS A 424 15.86 -16.94 23.23
CA HIS A 424 15.54 -18.35 23.03
C HIS A 424 14.34 -18.90 23.83
N THR A 425 13.44 -18.04 24.33
CA THR A 425 12.17 -18.46 24.95
C THR A 425 11.26 -19.07 23.88
N VAL A 426 11.24 -18.49 22.67
CA VAL A 426 10.54 -19.06 21.51
C VAL A 426 11.35 -20.22 20.94
N ARG A 427 10.68 -21.37 20.72
CA ARG A 427 11.27 -22.63 20.27
C ARG A 427 10.48 -23.22 19.11
N GLU A 428 11.04 -24.24 18.47
CA GLU A 428 10.36 -25.08 17.48
C GLU A 428 8.99 -25.55 17.99
N GLY A 429 7.97 -25.52 17.14
CA GLY A 429 6.59 -25.90 17.45
C GLY A 429 5.75 -24.77 18.06
N HIS A 430 6.31 -23.60 18.33
CA HIS A 430 5.52 -22.48 18.85
C HIS A 430 4.81 -21.70 17.73
N VAL A 431 3.62 -21.18 18.08
CA VAL A 431 2.95 -20.07 17.37
C VAL A 431 3.11 -18.81 18.22
N VAL A 432 3.92 -17.88 17.75
CA VAL A 432 4.11 -16.56 18.38
C VAL A 432 2.87 -15.73 18.12
N VAL A 433 2.17 -15.30 19.17
CA VAL A 433 0.95 -14.49 19.08
C VAL A 433 1.24 -13.07 19.56
N ILE A 434 1.32 -12.11 18.65
CA ILE A 434 1.54 -10.69 18.97
C ILE A 434 0.20 -9.96 18.91
N ARG A 435 -0.26 -9.42 20.03
CA ARG A 435 -1.57 -8.78 20.22
C ARG A 435 -1.43 -7.30 20.51
N TYR A 436 -2.53 -6.55 20.28
CA TYR A 436 -2.61 -5.12 20.54
C TYR A 436 -1.61 -4.29 19.72
N GLU A 437 -1.29 -4.76 18.52
CA GLU A 437 -0.51 -4.05 17.50
C GLU A 437 -1.32 -3.73 16.23
N GLY A 438 -2.65 -3.90 16.29
CA GLY A 438 -3.60 -3.52 15.24
C GLY A 438 -3.77 -2.00 15.09
N PRO A 439 -4.68 -1.56 14.20
CA PRO A 439 -4.93 -0.13 13.95
C PRO A 439 -5.22 0.66 15.22
N LYS A 440 -6.07 0.15 16.10
CA LYS A 440 -6.43 0.77 17.38
C LYS A 440 -5.43 0.45 18.48
N GLY A 441 -5.02 -0.80 18.59
CA GLY A 441 -4.19 -1.31 19.68
C GLY A 441 -2.75 -0.80 19.63
N GLY A 442 -2.18 -0.68 18.43
CA GLY A 442 -0.82 -0.25 18.15
C GLY A 442 -0.42 1.12 18.70
N PRO A 443 -1.16 2.25 18.60
CA PRO A 443 -2.04 2.59 17.49
C PRO A 443 -1.26 2.73 16.17
N GLY A 444 -2.02 2.78 15.07
CA GLY A 444 -1.42 2.97 13.74
C GLY A 444 -0.83 1.71 13.14
N MET A 445 -1.10 0.53 13.74
CA MET A 445 -0.72 -0.77 13.17
C MET A 445 0.75 -0.78 12.71
N PRO A 446 1.73 -0.56 13.61
CA PRO A 446 3.13 -0.43 13.24
C PRO A 446 3.61 -1.66 12.46
N GLU A 447 4.37 -1.42 11.41
CA GLU A 447 4.90 -2.48 10.57
C GLU A 447 6.03 -3.22 11.29
N MET A 448 5.94 -4.54 11.37
CA MET A 448 6.88 -5.38 12.07
C MET A 448 7.76 -6.16 11.09
N LEU A 449 9.08 -6.08 11.27
CA LEU A 449 10.07 -6.86 10.51
C LEU A 449 10.96 -7.69 11.46
N ALA A 450 11.37 -7.11 12.58
CA ALA A 450 12.30 -7.74 13.51
C ALA A 450 11.86 -9.15 13.99
N PRO A 451 10.60 -9.39 14.43
CA PRO A 451 10.20 -10.72 14.89
C PRO A 451 10.38 -11.81 13.83
N THR A 452 9.98 -11.52 12.58
CA THR A 452 10.10 -12.48 11.48
C THR A 452 11.55 -12.68 11.04
N SER A 453 12.35 -11.61 11.02
CA SER A 453 13.77 -11.69 10.69
C SER A 453 14.56 -12.46 11.74
N SER A 454 14.28 -12.25 13.04
CA SER A 454 14.91 -13.01 14.14
C SER A 454 14.56 -14.50 14.09
N ILE A 455 13.30 -14.87 13.81
CA ILE A 455 12.89 -16.27 13.62
C ILE A 455 13.66 -16.92 12.46
N VAL A 456 13.69 -16.26 11.31
CA VAL A 456 14.40 -16.78 10.13
C VAL A 456 15.91 -16.83 10.36
N GLY A 457 16.49 -15.80 10.95
CA GLY A 457 17.93 -15.74 11.30
C GLY A 457 18.37 -16.86 12.24
N ARG A 458 17.49 -17.33 13.10
CA ARG A 458 17.71 -18.50 13.96
C ARG A 458 17.48 -19.85 13.27
N GLY A 459 17.15 -19.88 11.98
CA GLY A 459 16.85 -21.11 11.24
C GLY A 459 15.48 -21.72 11.53
N LEU A 460 14.61 -21.01 12.23
CA LEU A 460 13.29 -21.50 12.70
C LEU A 460 12.14 -21.15 11.73
N GLY A 461 12.41 -20.65 10.54
CA GLY A 461 11.40 -20.15 9.61
C GLY A 461 10.35 -21.17 9.14
N LYS A 462 10.59 -22.47 9.31
CA LYS A 462 9.64 -23.56 9.02
C LYS A 462 8.96 -24.12 10.28
N ASP A 463 9.61 -23.92 11.42
CA ASP A 463 9.32 -24.62 12.67
C ASP A 463 8.63 -23.72 13.71
N VAL A 464 8.49 -22.42 13.39
CA VAL A 464 7.79 -21.42 14.18
C VAL A 464 6.88 -20.61 13.28
N ALA A 465 5.62 -20.47 13.67
CA ALA A 465 4.67 -19.56 13.05
C ALA A 465 4.51 -18.29 13.88
N LEU A 466 4.09 -17.20 13.21
CA LEU A 466 3.80 -15.93 13.85
C LEU A 466 2.44 -15.41 13.40
N ILE A 467 1.58 -15.03 14.34
CA ILE A 467 0.27 -14.46 14.07
C ILE A 467 0.09 -13.13 14.82
N THR A 468 -0.63 -12.16 14.22
CA THR A 468 -0.82 -10.84 14.84
C THR A 468 -2.06 -10.12 14.31
N ASP A 469 -2.65 -9.27 15.14
CA ASP A 469 -3.62 -8.25 14.73
C ASP A 469 -2.95 -7.00 14.12
N GLY A 470 -1.62 -6.94 14.18
CA GLY A 470 -0.79 -5.96 13.50
C GLY A 470 -0.50 -6.36 12.04
N ARG A 471 0.58 -5.83 11.48
CA ARG A 471 1.04 -6.13 10.11
C ARG A 471 2.54 -6.38 10.05
N PHE A 472 2.93 -7.11 9.01
CA PHE A 472 4.33 -7.37 8.74
C PHE A 472 4.83 -6.54 7.56
N SER A 473 6.14 -6.30 7.54
CA SER A 473 6.83 -5.72 6.40
C SER A 473 6.66 -6.59 5.14
N GLY A 474 6.62 -5.97 3.97
CA GLY A 474 6.66 -6.66 2.68
C GLY A 474 7.90 -7.57 2.50
N ALA A 475 8.95 -7.37 3.29
CA ALA A 475 10.17 -8.19 3.33
C ALA A 475 10.04 -9.48 4.15
N THR A 476 8.92 -9.71 4.81
CA THR A 476 8.68 -10.87 5.69
C THR A 476 8.74 -12.19 4.92
N ARG A 477 9.41 -13.19 5.53
CA ARG A 477 9.48 -14.59 5.10
C ARG A 477 9.02 -15.49 6.25
N GLY A 478 8.62 -16.72 5.92
CA GLY A 478 8.12 -17.72 6.87
C GLY A 478 6.60 -17.67 7.05
N ILE A 479 6.10 -18.39 8.05
CA ILE A 479 4.66 -18.53 8.34
C ILE A 479 4.23 -17.33 9.18
N ALA A 480 3.87 -16.22 8.52
CA ALA A 480 3.50 -14.98 9.19
C ALA A 480 2.11 -14.52 8.73
N VAL A 481 1.12 -14.61 9.64
CA VAL A 481 -0.27 -14.21 9.42
C VAL A 481 -0.54 -12.89 10.14
N GLY A 482 -0.85 -11.86 9.38
CA GLY A 482 -1.18 -10.54 9.92
C GLY A 482 -2.63 -10.13 9.67
N HIS A 483 -2.97 -8.91 10.06
CA HIS A 483 -4.29 -8.30 9.87
C HIS A 483 -5.45 -9.08 10.52
N ILE A 484 -5.18 -9.88 11.55
CA ILE A 484 -6.22 -10.66 12.23
C ILE A 484 -7.32 -9.73 12.71
N SER A 485 -8.53 -10.03 12.28
CA SER A 485 -9.69 -9.17 12.51
C SER A 485 -10.89 -9.95 13.07
N PRO A 486 -11.63 -9.33 14.02
CA PRO A 486 -11.34 -8.05 14.68
C PRO A 486 -10.05 -8.08 15.53
N GLU A 487 -9.36 -6.92 15.67
CA GLU A 487 -8.15 -6.82 16.47
C GLU A 487 -8.41 -6.99 17.98
N ALA A 488 -7.39 -7.32 18.77
CA ALA A 488 -7.50 -7.49 20.22
C ALA A 488 -8.06 -6.25 20.93
N ALA A 489 -7.64 -5.05 20.54
CA ALA A 489 -8.12 -3.79 21.12
C ALA A 489 -9.60 -3.49 20.84
N ALA A 490 -10.19 -4.14 19.83
CA ALA A 490 -11.61 -4.12 19.52
C ALA A 490 -12.37 -5.32 20.13
N GLY A 491 -11.75 -6.10 21.01
CA GLY A 491 -12.34 -7.29 21.64
C GLY A 491 -12.35 -8.53 20.74
N GLY A 492 -11.51 -8.55 19.69
CA GLY A 492 -11.38 -9.69 18.78
C GLY A 492 -10.85 -10.95 19.46
N PRO A 493 -11.16 -12.15 18.91
CA PRO A 493 -10.82 -13.43 19.54
C PRO A 493 -9.33 -13.66 19.78
N ILE A 494 -8.45 -13.03 19.01
CA ILE A 494 -7.00 -13.10 19.24
C ILE A 494 -6.61 -12.65 20.67
N ALA A 495 -7.40 -11.77 21.30
CA ALA A 495 -7.20 -11.34 22.69
C ALA A 495 -7.45 -12.47 23.70
N LEU A 496 -8.19 -13.52 23.31
CA LEU A 496 -8.63 -14.63 24.16
C LEU A 496 -7.67 -15.82 24.12
N VAL A 497 -6.67 -15.80 23.26
CA VAL A 497 -5.65 -16.85 23.15
C VAL A 497 -4.73 -16.77 24.37
N HIS A 498 -4.46 -17.92 25.01
CA HIS A 498 -3.56 -18.05 26.15
C HIS A 498 -2.34 -18.88 25.77
N ASP A 499 -1.26 -18.74 26.55
CA ASP A 499 -0.07 -19.59 26.40
C ASP A 499 -0.45 -21.06 26.54
N GLY A 500 0.10 -21.90 25.64
CA GLY A 500 -0.17 -23.33 25.57
C GLY A 500 -1.45 -23.71 24.79
N ASP A 501 -2.29 -22.76 24.38
CA ASP A 501 -3.39 -23.08 23.45
C ASP A 501 -2.82 -23.57 22.12
N VAL A 502 -3.44 -24.59 21.55
CA VAL A 502 -2.99 -25.14 20.26
C VAL A 502 -3.63 -24.37 19.10
N ILE A 503 -2.79 -23.81 18.22
CA ILE A 503 -3.25 -23.08 17.03
C ILE A 503 -2.94 -23.89 15.77
N THR A 504 -3.89 -23.93 14.85
CA THR A 504 -3.75 -24.55 13.54
C THR A 504 -3.89 -23.50 12.44
N ILE A 505 -2.87 -23.40 11.56
CA ILE A 505 -2.83 -22.59 10.35
C ILE A 505 -2.88 -23.59 9.17
N ASP A 506 -3.96 -23.60 8.42
CA ASP A 506 -4.17 -24.52 7.29
C ASP A 506 -4.30 -23.68 6.00
N LEU A 507 -3.22 -23.65 5.21
CA LEU A 507 -3.14 -22.83 4.00
C LEU A 507 -4.04 -23.37 2.87
N PRO A 508 -4.09 -24.68 2.58
CA PRO A 508 -5.01 -25.25 1.60
C PRO A 508 -6.48 -24.94 1.88
N ASN A 509 -6.90 -25.11 3.15
CA ASN A 509 -8.29 -24.84 3.56
C ASN A 509 -8.55 -23.39 3.95
N ARG A 510 -7.50 -22.56 3.97
CA ARG A 510 -7.56 -21.12 4.32
C ARG A 510 -8.18 -20.89 5.70
N THR A 511 -7.74 -21.67 6.70
CA THR A 511 -8.26 -21.53 8.05
C THR A 511 -7.19 -21.19 9.08
N LEU A 512 -7.62 -20.45 10.12
CA LEU A 512 -6.83 -20.05 11.28
C LEU A 512 -7.67 -20.26 12.54
N ASN A 513 -7.35 -21.33 13.29
CA ASN A 513 -8.15 -21.73 14.43
C ASN A 513 -7.30 -21.97 15.68
N VAL A 514 -7.88 -21.70 16.85
CA VAL A 514 -7.41 -22.20 18.14
C VAL A 514 -8.28 -23.40 18.57
N ASP A 515 -7.65 -24.43 19.11
CA ASP A 515 -8.30 -25.65 19.60
C ASP A 515 -8.85 -25.43 21.02
N VAL A 516 -9.78 -24.48 21.13
CA VAL A 516 -10.46 -24.09 22.38
C VAL A 516 -11.94 -23.96 22.06
N SER A 517 -12.81 -24.50 22.92
CA SER A 517 -14.25 -24.46 22.67
C SER A 517 -14.82 -23.04 22.80
N ASP A 518 -15.93 -22.79 22.13
CA ASP A 518 -16.60 -21.50 22.15
C ASP A 518 -17.04 -21.09 23.56
N GLU A 519 -17.42 -22.07 24.41
CA GLU A 519 -17.78 -21.82 25.80
C GLU A 519 -16.60 -21.25 26.60
N ILE A 520 -15.40 -21.82 26.42
CA ILE A 520 -14.18 -21.35 27.10
C ILE A 520 -13.80 -19.97 26.55
N LEU A 521 -13.89 -19.74 25.24
CA LEU A 521 -13.62 -18.43 24.66
C LEU A 521 -14.58 -17.36 25.21
N GLU A 522 -15.86 -17.69 25.39
CA GLU A 522 -16.83 -16.76 26.02
C GLU A 522 -16.58 -16.52 27.51
N GLU A 523 -16.10 -17.52 28.26
CA GLU A 523 -15.65 -17.31 29.64
C GLU A 523 -14.45 -16.36 29.69
N ARG A 524 -13.43 -16.59 28.86
CA ARG A 524 -12.26 -15.69 28.76
C ARG A 524 -12.65 -14.28 28.33
N ARG A 525 -13.67 -14.13 27.46
CA ARG A 525 -14.21 -12.83 27.03
C ARG A 525 -14.78 -12.03 28.19
N LYS A 526 -15.48 -12.68 29.13
CA LYS A 526 -16.05 -12.02 30.32
C LYS A 526 -14.96 -11.50 31.27
N GLU A 527 -13.81 -12.16 31.28
CA GLU A 527 -12.65 -11.80 32.11
C GLU A 527 -11.71 -10.80 31.43
N LEU A 528 -11.88 -10.56 30.10
CA LEU A 528 -11.00 -9.69 29.35
C LEU A 528 -11.07 -8.24 29.86
N PRO A 529 -9.95 -7.66 30.33
CA PRO A 529 -9.95 -6.28 30.80
C PRO A 529 -10.28 -5.32 29.66
N LYS A 530 -11.04 -4.28 30.01
CA LYS A 530 -11.36 -3.22 29.03
C LYS A 530 -10.07 -2.61 28.47
N PHE A 531 -9.94 -2.56 27.16
CA PHE A 531 -8.77 -1.97 26.50
C PHE A 531 -8.54 -0.52 26.95
N LYS A 532 -7.28 -0.20 27.20
CA LYS A 532 -6.82 1.15 27.52
C LYS A 532 -5.84 1.62 26.46
N ALA A 533 -6.13 2.75 25.83
CA ALA A 533 -5.26 3.30 24.79
C ALA A 533 -3.82 3.52 25.28
N LYS A 534 -2.85 3.05 24.50
CA LYS A 534 -1.40 3.22 24.78
C LYS A 534 -1.00 4.70 24.72
N VAL A 535 -1.63 5.50 23.83
CA VAL A 535 -1.38 6.93 23.65
C VAL A 535 -2.63 7.72 24.04
N LYS A 536 -2.47 8.73 24.91
CA LYS A 536 -3.59 9.46 25.52
C LYS A 536 -3.78 10.89 25.00
N THR A 537 -2.87 11.39 24.18
CA THR A 537 -2.88 12.78 23.68
C THR A 537 -2.42 12.86 22.23
N GLY A 538 -2.68 13.99 21.59
CA GLY A 538 -2.24 14.26 20.22
C GLY A 538 -3.04 13.50 19.15
N TYR A 539 -2.44 13.39 17.96
CA TYR A 539 -3.09 12.80 16.82
C TYR A 539 -3.38 11.31 17.01
N LEU A 540 -2.42 10.54 17.51
CA LEU A 540 -2.60 9.09 17.69
C LEU A 540 -3.72 8.74 18.68
N ALA A 541 -3.99 9.58 19.69
CA ALA A 541 -5.12 9.37 20.60
C ALA A 541 -6.47 9.54 19.88
N ARG A 542 -6.59 10.55 19.00
CA ARG A 542 -7.78 10.76 18.17
C ARG A 542 -7.93 9.62 17.15
N TYR A 543 -6.86 9.21 16.52
CA TYR A 543 -6.84 8.07 15.61
C TYR A 543 -7.33 6.79 16.31
N THR A 544 -6.79 6.45 17.49
CA THR A 544 -7.21 5.30 18.28
C THR A 544 -8.72 5.30 18.59
N ALA A 545 -9.30 6.48 18.82
CA ALA A 545 -10.73 6.59 19.16
C ALA A 545 -11.65 6.27 17.97
N LEU A 546 -11.23 6.58 16.75
CA LEU A 546 -12.07 6.57 15.54
C LEU A 546 -11.73 5.41 14.58
N VAL A 547 -10.54 4.81 14.68
CA VAL A 547 -10.08 3.82 13.71
C VAL A 547 -10.81 2.47 13.84
N THR A 548 -11.12 1.89 12.69
CA THR A 548 -11.68 0.53 12.56
C THR A 548 -10.59 -0.53 12.48
N SER A 549 -10.97 -1.81 12.54
CA SER A 549 -10.03 -2.94 12.36
C SER A 549 -9.61 -3.11 10.89
N ALA A 550 -8.59 -3.95 10.67
CA ALA A 550 -7.94 -4.10 9.35
C ALA A 550 -8.87 -4.63 8.24
N HIS A 551 -9.90 -5.43 8.55
CA HIS A 551 -10.82 -5.98 7.55
C HIS A 551 -11.67 -4.93 6.82
N THR A 552 -11.76 -3.72 7.37
CA THR A 552 -12.41 -2.57 6.73
C THR A 552 -11.39 -1.55 6.21
N GLY A 553 -10.11 -1.88 6.22
CA GLY A 553 -9.03 -1.01 5.75
C GLY A 553 -8.40 -0.13 6.82
N GLY A 554 -8.78 -0.27 8.11
CA GLY A 554 -8.24 0.57 9.20
C GLY A 554 -8.50 2.06 8.93
N ILE A 555 -9.73 2.41 8.59
CA ILE A 555 -10.20 3.78 8.28
C ILE A 555 -10.69 4.50 9.53
N LEU A 556 -10.76 5.83 9.47
CA LEU A 556 -11.45 6.61 10.50
C LEU A 556 -12.96 6.60 10.21
N GLN A 557 -13.73 6.14 11.17
CA GLN A 557 -15.19 6.10 11.09
C GLN A 557 -15.81 7.03 12.11
N ILE A 558 -16.81 7.80 11.67
CA ILE A 558 -17.62 8.62 12.57
C ILE A 558 -18.47 7.65 13.43
N PRO A 559 -18.56 7.85 14.75
CA PRO A 559 -19.45 7.06 15.60
C PRO A 559 -20.89 7.07 15.08
N GLU A 560 -21.55 5.90 15.10
CA GLU A 560 -22.89 5.71 14.53
C GLU A 560 -23.93 6.65 15.19
N ASP A 561 -23.79 6.90 16.48
CA ASP A 561 -24.66 7.82 17.24
C ASP A 561 -24.57 9.30 16.82
N LEU A 562 -23.65 9.65 15.94
CA LEU A 562 -23.50 10.99 15.35
C LEU A 562 -23.98 11.07 13.90
N ILE A 563 -24.38 9.95 13.29
CA ILE A 563 -24.83 9.88 11.89
C ILE A 563 -26.37 9.77 11.80
N ASP A 564 -27.02 9.22 12.82
CA ASP A 564 -28.47 9.15 12.99
C ASP A 564 -29.03 10.48 13.54
#